data_e99d309dbd7bee7dd265bd2007b6cfec
#
_entry.id   e99d309dbd7bee7dd265bd2007b6cfec
#
_cell.length_a   1.000
_cell.length_b   1.000
_cell.length_c   1.000
_cell.angle_alpha   90.00
_cell.angle_beta   90.00
_cell.angle_gamma   90.00
#
_symmetry.space_group_name_H-M   'P 1'
#
loop_
_entity.id
_entity.type
_entity.pdbx_description
1 polymer ?
#
loop_
_entity_poly.entity_id
_entity_poly.type
_entity_poly.pdbx_seq_one_letter_code
_entity_poly.pdbx_strand_id
1 'polypeptide(L)'
;MKSWAAALVLAAATCWAAPPASLVFCADPNDLPYSNRAGDGFENKIANLVAKDLGATAAFLWWPQRRGYVRKTLNAAKCDVWPGVAADLDMVAATHAYYRSTYVFVSRQRAPFEHLTLDDGRLTTAKIGVQMVGNDATNTPPAHAIASRGLTENVRGYMVYGDSRDEHPSAAIVAAVSAGDVDVAMVWGPLAGYFGHRSSVPLRIEPVVPADDPRWPMAFDISMGVRRDDAALRDRINAVLDREKPAIAAILRAYHVPVITPR
;
A
#
# COMPACT_ATOMS: atom_id res chain seq x y z
N MET A 1 35.69 58.00 -49.15
CA MET A 1 35.54 57.49 -47.76
C MET A 1 34.28 56.63 -47.73
N LYS A 2 34.39 55.30 -47.66
CA LYS A 2 33.21 54.35 -47.63
C LYS A 2 33.20 53.77 -46.24
N SER A 3 32.13 54.11 -45.43
CA SER A 3 31.90 53.59 -44.09
C SER A 3 31.22 52.28 -44.19
N TRP A 4 31.80 51.24 -43.63
CA TRP A 4 31.15 49.90 -43.51
C TRP A 4 30.54 49.82 -42.12
N ALA A 5 29.21 49.71 -42.05
CA ALA A 5 28.48 49.40 -40.82
C ALA A 5 28.46 47.89 -40.64
N ALA A 6 29.09 47.38 -39.58
CA ALA A 6 29.02 45.97 -39.21
C ALA A 6 27.73 45.73 -38.39
N ALA A 7 26.80 44.94 -38.94
CA ALA A 7 25.62 44.50 -38.21
C ALA A 7 25.98 43.33 -37.30
N LEU A 8 25.88 43.49 -35.98
CA LEU A 8 25.98 42.42 -34.97
C LEU A 8 24.68 41.66 -34.96
N VAL A 9 24.67 40.42 -35.41
CA VAL A 9 23.55 39.47 -35.24
C VAL A 9 23.70 38.79 -33.90
N LEU A 10 22.88 39.19 -32.91
CA LEU A 10 22.72 38.46 -31.65
C LEU A 10 21.95 37.15 -31.93
N ALA A 11 22.64 36.02 -31.89
CA ALA A 11 21.99 34.70 -31.90
C ALA A 11 21.41 34.43 -30.49
N ALA A 12 20.10 34.52 -30.36
CA ALA A 12 19.39 34.08 -29.17
C ALA A 12 19.50 32.53 -29.03
N ALA A 13 20.35 32.08 -28.11
CA ALA A 13 20.40 30.66 -27.74
C ALA A 13 19.10 30.27 -27.01
N THR A 14 18.21 29.59 -27.71
CA THR A 14 17.05 28.92 -27.10
C THR A 14 17.55 27.77 -26.23
N CYS A 15 17.59 28.01 -24.92
CA CYS A 15 17.88 26.99 -23.93
C CYS A 15 16.68 26.01 -23.90
N TRP A 16 16.77 24.92 -24.65
CA TRP A 16 15.83 23.81 -24.50
C TRP A 16 16.16 23.17 -23.14
N ALA A 17 15.24 23.34 -22.16
CA ALA A 17 15.31 22.63 -20.91
C ALA A 17 15.26 21.13 -21.23
N ALA A 18 16.22 20.37 -20.74
CA ALA A 18 16.16 18.91 -20.82
C ALA A 18 14.85 18.42 -20.16
N PRO A 19 14.21 17.39 -20.72
CA PRO A 19 13.00 16.83 -20.10
C PRO A 19 13.33 16.45 -18.64
N PRO A 20 12.40 16.66 -17.69
CA PRO A 20 12.64 16.31 -16.30
C PRO A 20 13.03 14.83 -16.20
N ALA A 21 13.96 14.51 -15.31
CA ALA A 21 14.37 13.14 -15.06
C ALA A 21 13.14 12.30 -14.68
N SER A 22 13.09 11.06 -15.16
CA SER A 22 12.01 10.13 -14.78
C SER A 22 12.42 9.36 -13.54
N LEU A 23 11.51 9.27 -12.55
CA LEU A 23 11.63 8.38 -11.39
C LEU A 23 10.64 7.23 -11.56
N VAL A 24 11.15 6.00 -11.64
CA VAL A 24 10.34 4.83 -11.96
C VAL A 24 9.91 4.11 -10.69
N PHE A 25 8.59 4.01 -10.47
CA PHE A 25 8.00 3.28 -9.36
C PHE A 25 7.58 1.87 -9.77
N CYS A 26 7.90 0.87 -8.94
CA CYS A 26 7.38 -0.47 -9.08
C CYS A 26 5.94 -0.49 -8.60
N ALA A 27 4.97 -0.89 -9.42
CA ALA A 27 3.56 -0.88 -9.07
C ALA A 27 2.82 -2.09 -9.62
N ASP A 28 1.79 -2.55 -8.90
CA ASP A 28 0.87 -3.55 -9.42
C ASP A 28 -0.12 -2.90 -10.39
N PRO A 29 -0.39 -3.52 -11.54
CA PRO A 29 -1.34 -2.96 -12.51
C PRO A 29 -2.81 -3.00 -12.08
N ASN A 30 -3.16 -3.81 -11.05
CA ASN A 30 -4.54 -4.03 -10.61
C ASN A 30 -4.61 -4.41 -9.12
N ASP A 31 -4.19 -3.51 -8.24
CA ASP A 31 -4.21 -3.70 -6.78
C ASP A 31 -4.73 -2.45 -6.06
N LEU A 32 -5.99 -2.07 -6.35
CA LEU A 32 -6.63 -1.01 -5.55
C LEU A 32 -6.84 -1.49 -4.09
N PRO A 33 -6.66 -0.58 -3.14
CA PRO A 33 -6.52 0.87 -3.23
C PRO A 33 -5.10 1.39 -3.47
N TYR A 34 -4.09 0.52 -3.60
CA TYR A 34 -2.68 0.90 -3.69
C TYR A 34 -2.32 1.46 -5.07
N SER A 35 -2.46 0.64 -6.10
CA SER A 35 -2.11 1.03 -7.47
C SER A 35 -2.99 0.35 -8.52
N ASN A 36 -3.17 1.04 -9.66
CA ASN A 36 -3.69 0.47 -10.89
C ASN A 36 -3.13 1.23 -12.10
N ARG A 37 -3.33 0.68 -13.31
CA ARG A 37 -2.84 1.32 -14.56
C ARG A 37 -3.47 2.68 -14.84
N ALA A 38 -4.67 2.94 -14.32
CA ALA A 38 -5.36 4.23 -14.47
C ALA A 38 -4.77 5.32 -13.53
N GLY A 39 -3.92 4.93 -12.56
CA GLY A 39 -3.34 5.87 -11.61
C GLY A 39 -4.28 6.26 -10.47
N ASP A 40 -5.33 5.46 -10.22
CA ASP A 40 -6.36 5.75 -9.22
C ASP A 40 -5.95 5.34 -7.80
N GLY A 41 -4.89 4.53 -7.62
CA GLY A 41 -4.43 4.11 -6.30
C GLY A 41 -3.78 5.24 -5.50
N PHE A 42 -3.86 5.16 -4.17
CA PHE A 42 -3.25 6.18 -3.32
C PHE A 42 -1.71 6.17 -3.42
N GLU A 43 -1.08 5.02 -3.65
CA GLU A 43 0.36 4.93 -3.88
C GLU A 43 0.76 5.56 -5.21
N ASN A 44 -0.08 5.47 -6.26
CA ASN A 44 0.16 6.22 -7.50
C ASN A 44 0.16 7.73 -7.24
N LYS A 45 -0.77 8.23 -6.40
CA LYS A 45 -0.85 9.65 -6.06
C LYS A 45 0.34 10.12 -5.23
N ILE A 46 0.76 9.32 -4.24
CA ILE A 46 1.94 9.62 -3.43
C ILE A 46 3.21 9.55 -4.27
N ALA A 47 3.35 8.57 -5.17
CA ALA A 47 4.47 8.48 -6.11
C ALA A 47 4.59 9.72 -7.00
N ASN A 48 3.47 10.20 -7.55
CA ASN A 48 3.43 11.45 -8.32
C ASN A 48 3.84 12.66 -7.49
N LEU A 49 3.39 12.74 -6.23
CA LEU A 49 3.79 13.81 -5.30
C LEU A 49 5.29 13.80 -5.05
N VAL A 50 5.85 12.61 -4.73
CA VAL A 50 7.29 12.44 -4.46
C VAL A 50 8.13 12.79 -5.71
N ALA A 51 7.76 12.26 -6.87
CA ALA A 51 8.50 12.57 -8.10
C ALA A 51 8.48 14.06 -8.42
N LYS A 52 7.31 14.70 -8.33
CA LYS A 52 7.16 16.15 -8.58
C LYS A 52 8.03 16.99 -7.65
N ASP A 53 8.04 16.68 -6.37
CA ASP A 53 8.85 17.41 -5.37
C ASP A 53 10.36 17.24 -5.62
N LEU A 54 10.78 16.07 -6.14
CA LEU A 54 12.15 15.80 -6.56
C LEU A 54 12.52 16.42 -7.93
N GLY A 55 11.60 17.18 -8.56
CA GLY A 55 11.81 17.76 -9.89
C GLY A 55 11.81 16.72 -11.01
N ALA A 56 11.18 15.57 -10.80
CA ALA A 56 11.08 14.46 -11.74
C ALA A 56 9.62 14.22 -12.18
N THR A 57 9.46 13.36 -13.20
CA THR A 57 8.15 12.82 -13.60
C THR A 57 8.04 11.37 -13.11
N ALA A 58 6.93 11.02 -12.46
CA ALA A 58 6.68 9.64 -12.07
C ALA A 58 6.39 8.78 -13.30
N ALA A 59 7.11 7.67 -13.41
CA ALA A 59 6.82 6.58 -14.34
C ALA A 59 6.54 5.31 -13.54
N PHE A 60 5.80 4.36 -14.11
CA PHE A 60 5.42 3.14 -13.40
C PHE A 60 5.86 1.91 -14.18
N LEU A 61 6.62 1.04 -13.50
CA LEU A 61 6.82 -0.33 -13.94
C LEU A 61 5.66 -1.16 -13.45
N TRP A 62 4.76 -1.53 -14.35
CA TRP A 62 3.61 -2.37 -14.05
C TRP A 62 4.00 -3.85 -13.99
N TRP A 63 4.01 -4.41 -12.78
CA TRP A 63 4.35 -5.79 -12.54
C TRP A 63 3.48 -6.37 -11.42
N PRO A 64 2.79 -7.51 -11.62
CA PRO A 64 1.96 -8.10 -10.57
C PRO A 64 2.80 -8.44 -9.33
N GLN A 65 2.35 -8.02 -8.15
CA GLN A 65 3.00 -8.33 -6.89
C GLN A 65 2.80 -9.80 -6.54
N ARG A 66 3.74 -10.63 -6.94
CA ARG A 66 3.78 -12.07 -6.72
C ARG A 66 5.16 -12.47 -6.22
N ARG A 67 5.33 -13.75 -5.86
CA ARG A 67 6.63 -14.29 -5.44
C ARG A 67 7.75 -13.90 -6.40
N GLY A 68 8.81 -13.34 -5.83
CA GLY A 68 9.97 -12.86 -6.60
C GLY A 68 9.83 -11.45 -7.21
N TYR A 69 8.80 -10.71 -6.84
CA TYR A 69 8.55 -9.33 -7.29
C TYR A 69 9.81 -8.46 -7.16
N VAL A 70 10.35 -8.29 -5.96
CA VAL A 70 11.52 -7.44 -5.68
C VAL A 70 12.71 -7.84 -6.55
N ARG A 71 13.01 -9.13 -6.64
CA ARG A 71 14.13 -9.64 -7.44
C ARG A 71 13.99 -9.34 -8.92
N LYS A 72 12.75 -9.38 -9.46
CA LYS A 72 12.46 -9.20 -10.89
C LYS A 72 12.25 -7.74 -11.29
N THR A 73 12.06 -6.86 -10.32
CA THR A 73 11.76 -5.43 -10.52
C THR A 73 12.86 -4.53 -9.94
N LEU A 74 12.80 -4.21 -8.66
CA LEU A 74 13.70 -3.28 -7.98
C LEU A 74 15.18 -3.73 -8.06
N ASN A 75 15.47 -5.00 -7.69
CA ASN A 75 16.84 -5.53 -7.71
C ASN A 75 17.36 -5.79 -9.13
N ALA A 76 16.47 -5.87 -10.12
CA ALA A 76 16.83 -5.93 -11.53
C ALA A 76 16.95 -4.53 -12.18
N ALA A 77 16.96 -3.47 -11.38
CA ALA A 77 17.04 -2.07 -11.79
C ALA A 77 16.02 -1.65 -12.87
N LYS A 78 14.83 -2.30 -12.87
CA LYS A 78 13.73 -1.95 -13.79
C LYS A 78 12.84 -0.83 -13.25
N CYS A 79 12.90 -0.58 -11.95
CA CYS A 79 12.30 0.55 -11.26
C CYS A 79 13.25 1.00 -10.14
N ASP A 80 13.01 2.18 -9.60
CA ASP A 80 13.88 2.83 -8.62
C ASP A 80 13.30 2.77 -7.21
N VAL A 81 11.97 2.82 -7.10
CA VAL A 81 11.26 2.92 -5.83
C VAL A 81 10.10 1.91 -5.79
N TRP A 82 9.96 1.21 -4.68
CA TRP A 82 8.81 0.36 -4.40
C TRP A 82 8.01 0.94 -3.23
N PRO A 83 6.83 1.55 -3.45
CA PRO A 83 5.95 2.04 -2.39
C PRO A 83 5.31 0.89 -1.60
N GLY A 84 4.80 1.20 -0.39
CA GLY A 84 3.96 0.28 0.38
C GLY A 84 4.69 -0.89 1.03
N VAL A 85 5.99 -0.74 1.34
CA VAL A 85 6.75 -1.79 2.02
C VAL A 85 6.71 -1.60 3.54
N ALA A 86 6.75 -2.70 4.29
CA ALA A 86 6.98 -2.62 5.73
C ALA A 86 8.38 -2.03 6.00
N ALA A 87 8.48 -1.13 6.98
CA ALA A 87 9.71 -0.38 7.26
C ALA A 87 10.88 -1.27 7.73
N ASP A 88 10.58 -2.46 8.24
CA ASP A 88 11.54 -3.47 8.69
C ASP A 88 11.88 -4.54 7.64
N LEU A 89 11.48 -4.33 6.38
CA LEU A 89 11.73 -5.30 5.32
C LEU A 89 13.20 -5.32 4.88
N ASP A 90 13.92 -6.36 5.22
CA ASP A 90 15.37 -6.53 4.97
C ASP A 90 15.78 -6.53 3.48
N MET A 91 14.85 -6.77 2.57
CA MET A 91 15.17 -6.91 1.14
C MET A 91 15.46 -5.59 0.43
N VAL A 92 15.20 -4.46 1.07
CA VAL A 92 15.33 -3.11 0.52
C VAL A 92 15.99 -2.16 1.52
N ALA A 93 16.45 -1.00 1.07
CA ALA A 93 16.72 0.13 1.95
C ALA A 93 15.41 0.92 2.12
N ALA A 94 14.77 0.78 3.28
CA ALA A 94 13.51 1.44 3.58
C ALA A 94 13.72 2.94 3.88
N THR A 95 12.79 3.77 3.44
CA THR A 95 12.69 5.20 3.80
C THR A 95 12.12 5.36 5.22
N HIS A 96 11.99 6.61 5.68
CA HIS A 96 11.10 6.92 6.80
C HIS A 96 9.69 6.41 6.49
N ALA A 97 9.00 5.92 7.52
CA ALA A 97 7.61 5.54 7.37
C ALA A 97 6.74 6.77 7.06
N TYR A 98 5.89 6.68 6.06
CA TYR A 98 4.98 7.78 5.69
C TYR A 98 3.55 7.55 6.19
N TYR A 99 3.22 6.35 6.68
CA TYR A 99 2.06 6.08 7.52
C TYR A 99 2.25 4.81 8.33
N ARG A 100 1.42 4.65 9.36
CA ARG A 100 1.28 3.42 10.13
C ARG A 100 -0.17 2.97 10.06
N SER A 101 -0.40 1.69 9.77
CA SER A 101 -1.74 1.11 9.73
C SER A 101 -1.79 -0.23 10.45
N THR A 102 -2.99 -0.77 10.61
CA THR A 102 -3.23 -2.01 11.35
C THR A 102 -4.19 -2.91 10.60
N TYR A 103 -4.16 -4.21 10.87
CA TYR A 103 -5.26 -5.09 10.54
C TYR A 103 -6.50 -4.68 11.32
N VAL A 104 -7.67 -4.88 10.70
CA VAL A 104 -8.97 -4.51 11.27
C VAL A 104 -9.93 -5.70 11.20
N PHE A 105 -10.83 -5.79 12.17
CA PHE A 105 -12.04 -6.59 12.04
C PHE A 105 -13.03 -5.85 11.15
N VAL A 106 -13.60 -6.57 10.20
CA VAL A 106 -14.66 -6.08 9.33
C VAL A 106 -15.89 -6.96 9.54
N SER A 107 -17.01 -6.39 9.91
CA SER A 107 -18.29 -7.09 10.05
C SER A 107 -19.44 -6.23 9.52
N ARG A 108 -20.59 -6.83 9.24
CA ARG A 108 -21.79 -6.04 8.96
C ARG A 108 -22.17 -5.25 10.20
N GLN A 109 -22.58 -3.98 10.02
CA GLN A 109 -22.81 -3.06 11.15
C GLN A 109 -23.89 -3.55 12.12
N ARG A 110 -24.88 -4.31 11.64
CA ARG A 110 -25.96 -4.86 12.47
C ARG A 110 -25.64 -6.23 13.07
N ALA A 111 -24.51 -6.84 12.72
CA ALA A 111 -24.08 -8.11 13.30
C ALA A 111 -23.52 -7.90 14.73
N PRO A 112 -23.63 -8.90 15.61
CA PRO A 112 -23.21 -8.77 17.01
C PRO A 112 -21.68 -8.93 17.19
N PHE A 113 -20.89 -8.21 16.37
CA PHE A 113 -19.44 -8.31 16.32
C PHE A 113 -18.76 -6.93 16.55
N GLU A 114 -19.32 -6.13 17.46
CA GLU A 114 -18.69 -4.92 17.95
C GLU A 114 -17.60 -5.21 19.00
N HIS A 115 -16.57 -4.39 19.00
CA HIS A 115 -15.47 -4.40 19.98
C HIS A 115 -14.81 -5.77 20.15
N LEU A 116 -14.59 -6.46 19.00
CA LEU A 116 -13.91 -7.75 18.99
C LEU A 116 -12.47 -7.66 19.44
N THR A 117 -12.04 -8.69 20.15
CA THR A 117 -10.61 -9.00 20.38
C THR A 117 -10.29 -10.37 19.78
N LEU A 118 -9.02 -10.70 19.64
CA LEU A 118 -8.59 -12.01 19.15
C LEU A 118 -9.01 -13.18 20.06
N ASP A 119 -9.29 -12.91 21.34
CA ASP A 119 -9.71 -13.92 22.33
C ASP A 119 -11.22 -13.90 22.61
N ASP A 120 -11.99 -13.22 21.76
CA ASP A 120 -13.45 -13.14 21.92
C ASP A 120 -14.11 -14.47 21.61
N GLY A 121 -14.92 -14.98 22.55
CA GLY A 121 -15.61 -16.25 22.41
C GLY A 121 -16.57 -16.33 21.22
N ARG A 122 -17.07 -15.19 20.73
CA ARG A 122 -17.94 -15.15 19.53
C ARG A 122 -17.22 -15.62 18.27
N LEU A 123 -15.88 -15.56 18.24
CA LEU A 123 -15.09 -16.06 17.11
C LEU A 123 -15.11 -17.59 16.99
N THR A 124 -15.45 -18.33 18.06
CA THR A 124 -15.50 -19.80 18.03
C THR A 124 -16.60 -20.36 17.12
N THR A 125 -17.66 -19.59 16.90
CA THR A 125 -18.81 -19.99 16.07
C THR A 125 -18.98 -19.15 14.82
N ALA A 126 -18.30 -18.01 14.73
CA ALA A 126 -18.34 -17.12 13.57
C ALA A 126 -17.62 -17.73 12.36
N LYS A 127 -18.14 -17.50 11.16
CA LYS A 127 -17.43 -17.72 9.91
C LYS A 127 -16.41 -16.61 9.73
N ILE A 128 -15.12 -16.94 9.79
CA ILE A 128 -14.03 -15.97 9.82
C ILE A 128 -13.32 -15.90 8.46
N GLY A 129 -13.26 -14.72 7.86
CA GLY A 129 -12.41 -14.45 6.69
C GLY A 129 -11.00 -14.03 7.13
N VAL A 130 -9.95 -14.59 6.52
CA VAL A 130 -8.57 -14.15 6.73
C VAL A 130 -7.85 -13.99 5.40
N GLN A 131 -6.95 -13.00 5.31
CA GLN A 131 -6.07 -12.86 4.16
C GLN A 131 -4.93 -13.89 4.24
N MET A 132 -4.64 -14.53 3.10
CA MET A 132 -3.63 -15.57 2.95
C MET A 132 -2.60 -15.16 1.89
N VAL A 133 -1.31 -15.40 2.16
CA VAL A 133 -0.23 -15.16 1.18
C VAL A 133 0.02 -16.39 0.31
N GLY A 134 -0.10 -17.57 0.88
CA GLY A 134 0.13 -18.86 0.21
C GLY A 134 -0.33 -20.04 1.04
N ASN A 135 0.01 -21.23 0.57
CA ASN A 135 -0.29 -22.50 1.26
C ASN A 135 0.88 -22.98 2.11
N ASP A 136 1.96 -22.22 2.20
CA ASP A 136 3.13 -22.51 3.01
C ASP A 136 2.98 -21.90 4.43
N ALA A 137 3.94 -22.16 5.29
CA ALA A 137 3.93 -21.68 6.67
C ALA A 137 4.04 -20.14 6.80
N THR A 138 4.41 -19.46 5.71
CA THR A 138 4.54 -18.00 5.70
C THR A 138 3.20 -17.36 5.32
N ASN A 139 2.49 -16.87 6.30
CA ASN A 139 1.15 -16.33 6.11
C ASN A 139 0.97 -14.96 6.80
N THR A 140 -0.22 -14.38 6.71
CA THR A 140 -0.50 -13.10 7.37
C THR A 140 -0.57 -13.24 8.89
N PRO A 141 -0.21 -12.20 9.67
CA PRO A 141 -0.34 -12.23 11.12
C PRO A 141 -1.72 -12.64 11.64
N PRO A 142 -2.85 -12.14 11.08
CA PRO A 142 -4.18 -12.62 11.46
C PRO A 142 -4.39 -14.11 11.24
N ALA A 143 -3.92 -14.67 10.13
CA ALA A 143 -4.06 -16.10 9.85
C ALA A 143 -3.32 -16.94 10.91
N HIS A 144 -2.11 -16.54 11.28
CA HIS A 144 -1.35 -17.19 12.35
C HIS A 144 -2.01 -17.02 13.72
N ALA A 145 -2.50 -15.82 14.03
CA ALA A 145 -3.13 -15.54 15.31
C ALA A 145 -4.41 -16.38 15.53
N ILE A 146 -5.22 -16.54 14.50
CA ILE A 146 -6.43 -17.40 14.52
C ILE A 146 -6.05 -18.87 14.63
N ALA A 147 -5.08 -19.34 13.84
CA ALA A 147 -4.62 -20.73 13.89
C ALA A 147 -4.03 -21.08 15.27
N SER A 148 -3.26 -20.19 15.89
CA SER A 148 -2.68 -20.41 17.22
C SER A 148 -3.72 -20.53 18.35
N ARG A 149 -4.96 -20.08 18.10
CA ARG A 149 -6.11 -20.19 19.00
C ARG A 149 -7.01 -21.38 18.70
N GLY A 150 -6.63 -22.22 17.74
CA GLY A 150 -7.42 -23.39 17.33
C GLY A 150 -8.70 -23.02 16.55
N LEU A 151 -8.86 -21.78 16.12
CA LEU A 151 -10.05 -21.29 15.40
C LEU A 151 -9.91 -21.55 13.89
N THR A 152 -9.74 -22.82 13.48
CA THR A 152 -9.45 -23.17 12.08
C THR A 152 -10.64 -23.72 11.31
N GLU A 153 -11.62 -24.31 11.99
CA GLU A 153 -12.74 -25.01 11.36
C GLU A 153 -13.68 -24.08 10.57
N ASN A 154 -13.86 -22.85 11.06
CA ASN A 154 -14.76 -21.86 10.47
C ASN A 154 -14.02 -20.79 9.67
N VAL A 155 -12.74 -21.01 9.34
CA VAL A 155 -11.92 -20.03 8.63
C VAL A 155 -12.00 -20.22 7.13
N ARG A 156 -12.21 -19.11 6.41
CA ARG A 156 -12.10 -19.02 4.96
C ARG A 156 -10.94 -18.13 4.57
N GLY A 157 -9.99 -18.70 3.83
CA GLY A 157 -8.82 -17.98 3.31
C GLY A 157 -9.16 -17.19 2.04
N TYR A 158 -8.67 -15.96 1.97
CA TYR A 158 -8.73 -15.10 0.79
C TYR A 158 -7.31 -14.69 0.41
N MET A 159 -6.89 -15.01 -0.81
CA MET A 159 -5.54 -14.65 -1.26
C MET A 159 -5.40 -13.14 -1.30
N VAL A 160 -4.31 -12.61 -0.73
CA VAL A 160 -4.04 -11.15 -0.70
C VAL A 160 -4.02 -10.52 -2.10
N TYR A 161 -3.67 -11.31 -3.12
CA TYR A 161 -3.61 -10.84 -4.50
C TYR A 161 -4.92 -11.01 -5.27
N GLY A 162 -5.88 -11.80 -4.74
CA GLY A 162 -7.11 -12.18 -5.42
C GLY A 162 -6.89 -12.87 -6.77
N ASP A 163 -7.95 -12.98 -7.57
CA ASP A 163 -7.87 -13.44 -8.96
C ASP A 163 -7.60 -12.25 -9.89
N SER A 164 -6.51 -12.28 -10.63
CA SER A 164 -6.12 -11.18 -11.53
C SER A 164 -7.08 -10.93 -12.70
N ARG A 165 -8.05 -11.82 -12.91
CA ARG A 165 -9.14 -11.65 -13.88
C ARG A 165 -10.28 -10.78 -13.38
N ASP A 166 -10.40 -10.63 -12.06
CA ASP A 166 -11.41 -9.79 -11.43
C ASP A 166 -11.05 -8.31 -11.58
N GLU A 167 -12.05 -7.45 -11.62
CA GLU A 167 -11.86 -6.00 -11.68
C GLU A 167 -11.15 -5.46 -10.41
N HIS A 168 -11.52 -6.03 -9.25
CA HIS A 168 -10.93 -5.67 -7.96
C HIS A 168 -10.56 -6.93 -7.17
N PRO A 169 -9.46 -7.61 -7.54
CA PRO A 169 -9.15 -8.94 -7.01
C PRO A 169 -8.94 -8.96 -5.49
N SER A 170 -8.40 -7.91 -4.90
CA SER A 170 -8.18 -7.81 -3.46
C SER A 170 -9.45 -7.52 -2.65
N ALA A 171 -10.55 -7.09 -3.30
CA ALA A 171 -11.80 -6.76 -2.64
C ALA A 171 -12.60 -7.98 -2.13
N ALA A 172 -12.30 -9.18 -2.62
CA ALA A 172 -13.10 -10.39 -2.41
C ALA A 172 -13.44 -10.67 -0.93
N ILE A 173 -12.49 -10.44 -0.01
CA ILE A 173 -12.69 -10.65 1.42
C ILE A 173 -13.72 -9.67 2.03
N VAL A 174 -13.71 -8.40 1.62
CA VAL A 174 -14.68 -7.39 2.08
C VAL A 174 -16.04 -7.64 1.45
N ALA A 175 -16.08 -8.03 0.18
CA ALA A 175 -17.30 -8.42 -0.52
C ALA A 175 -17.97 -9.63 0.17
N ALA A 176 -17.20 -10.61 0.61
CA ALA A 176 -17.71 -11.78 1.33
C ALA A 176 -18.39 -11.43 2.68
N VAL A 177 -17.87 -10.42 3.41
CA VAL A 177 -18.54 -9.89 4.61
C VAL A 177 -19.86 -9.23 4.24
N SER A 178 -19.86 -8.41 3.19
CA SER A 178 -21.07 -7.72 2.72
C SER A 178 -22.16 -8.70 2.30
N ALA A 179 -21.79 -9.77 1.58
CA ALA A 179 -22.70 -10.82 1.14
C ALA A 179 -23.20 -11.74 2.28
N GLY A 180 -22.45 -11.81 3.39
CA GLY A 180 -22.73 -12.74 4.50
C GLY A 180 -22.14 -14.13 4.32
N ASP A 181 -21.24 -14.30 3.39
CA ASP A 181 -20.46 -15.54 3.21
C ASP A 181 -19.56 -15.82 4.40
N VAL A 182 -19.04 -14.74 5.00
CA VAL A 182 -18.36 -14.72 6.30
C VAL A 182 -19.03 -13.70 7.23
N ASP A 183 -18.96 -13.94 8.52
CA ASP A 183 -19.57 -13.09 9.54
C ASP A 183 -18.63 -11.92 9.92
N VAL A 184 -17.36 -12.23 10.03
CA VAL A 184 -16.28 -11.28 10.35
C VAL A 184 -15.06 -11.62 9.53
N ALA A 185 -14.31 -10.60 9.11
CA ALA A 185 -13.03 -10.81 8.44
C ALA A 185 -11.93 -9.98 9.10
N MET A 186 -10.71 -10.50 9.12
CA MET A 186 -9.52 -9.74 9.47
C MET A 186 -8.78 -9.32 8.20
N VAL A 187 -8.78 -8.01 7.97
CA VAL A 187 -8.36 -7.40 6.71
C VAL A 187 -7.30 -6.33 6.99
N TRP A 188 -6.32 -6.19 6.11
CA TRP A 188 -5.40 -5.06 6.18
C TRP A 188 -6.15 -3.73 6.05
N GLY A 189 -5.89 -2.80 6.98
CA GLY A 189 -6.69 -1.59 7.16
C GLY A 189 -6.93 -0.75 5.91
N PRO A 190 -5.91 -0.40 5.11
CA PRO A 190 -6.10 0.36 3.88
C PRO A 190 -7.10 -0.27 2.90
N LEU A 191 -7.06 -1.58 2.73
CA LEU A 191 -7.98 -2.32 1.88
C LEU A 191 -9.40 -2.32 2.47
N ALA A 192 -9.51 -2.58 3.77
CA ALA A 192 -10.79 -2.57 4.47
C ALA A 192 -11.46 -1.19 4.43
N GLY A 193 -10.70 -0.12 4.67
CA GLY A 193 -11.20 1.25 4.63
C GLY A 193 -11.75 1.62 3.26
N TYR A 194 -10.97 1.34 2.22
CA TYR A 194 -11.33 1.69 0.85
C TYR A 194 -12.58 0.95 0.35
N PHE A 195 -12.59 -0.38 0.42
CA PHE A 195 -13.71 -1.19 -0.07
C PHE A 195 -14.90 -1.20 0.90
N GLY A 196 -14.63 -1.12 2.20
CA GLY A 196 -15.71 -1.05 3.19
C GLY A 196 -16.54 0.23 3.08
N HIS A 197 -15.89 1.36 2.80
CA HIS A 197 -16.59 2.64 2.57
C HIS A 197 -17.41 2.65 1.26
N ARG A 198 -17.06 1.81 0.29
CA ARG A 198 -17.76 1.65 -0.99
C ARG A 198 -18.79 0.53 -0.98
N SER A 199 -18.89 -0.21 0.11
CA SER A 199 -19.88 -1.28 0.25
C SER A 199 -21.30 -0.71 0.27
N SER A 200 -22.23 -1.36 -0.44
CA SER A 200 -23.66 -1.06 -0.38
C SER A 200 -24.30 -1.45 0.95
N VAL A 201 -23.65 -2.35 1.70
CA VAL A 201 -24.06 -2.75 3.05
C VAL A 201 -23.17 -2.03 4.05
N PRO A 202 -23.74 -1.34 5.06
CA PRO A 202 -22.94 -0.70 6.11
C PRO A 202 -22.06 -1.70 6.85
N LEU A 203 -20.75 -1.46 6.84
CA LEU A 203 -19.75 -2.28 7.51
C LEU A 203 -19.19 -1.55 8.73
N ARG A 204 -18.89 -2.30 9.77
CA ARG A 204 -18.11 -1.89 10.93
C ARG A 204 -16.67 -2.28 10.68
N ILE A 205 -15.74 -1.34 10.91
CA ILE A 205 -14.31 -1.53 10.73
C ILE A 205 -13.65 -1.08 12.03
N GLU A 206 -13.09 -2.02 12.78
CA GLU A 206 -12.48 -1.79 14.08
C GLU A 206 -11.07 -2.41 14.13
N PRO A 207 -10.08 -1.76 14.76
CA PRO A 207 -8.74 -2.33 14.86
C PRO A 207 -8.72 -3.71 15.51
N VAL A 208 -7.87 -4.60 15.01
CA VAL A 208 -7.57 -5.86 15.70
C VAL A 208 -6.72 -5.54 16.93
N VAL A 209 -7.18 -6.01 18.10
CA VAL A 209 -6.48 -5.81 19.38
C VAL A 209 -6.17 -7.16 20.02
N PRO A 210 -4.97 -7.26 20.66
CA PRO A 210 -3.91 -6.24 20.71
C PRO A 210 -3.21 -6.08 19.35
N ALA A 211 -2.86 -4.84 18.99
CA ALA A 211 -2.18 -4.53 17.73
C ALA A 211 -0.69 -4.89 17.75
N ASP A 212 -0.12 -5.07 18.91
CA ASP A 212 1.31 -5.23 19.17
C ASP A 212 1.67 -6.56 19.85
N ASP A 213 0.90 -7.63 19.61
CA ASP A 213 1.31 -8.99 19.99
C ASP A 213 2.70 -9.26 19.37
N PRO A 214 3.75 -9.52 20.19
CA PRO A 214 5.11 -9.68 19.67
C PRO A 214 5.28 -10.90 18.77
N ARG A 215 4.38 -11.87 18.84
CA ARG A 215 4.38 -13.06 17.97
C ARG A 215 3.71 -12.79 16.63
N TRP A 216 2.62 -12.02 16.64
CA TRP A 216 1.77 -11.74 15.48
C TRP A 216 1.39 -10.26 15.46
N PRO A 217 2.32 -9.35 15.13
CA PRO A 217 2.02 -7.92 15.11
C PRO A 217 0.93 -7.61 14.09
N MET A 218 -0.07 -6.85 14.51
CA MET A 218 -1.20 -6.45 13.66
C MET A 218 -1.01 -5.07 13.03
N ALA A 219 0.00 -4.32 13.45
CA ALA A 219 0.25 -2.96 12.98
C ALA A 219 1.67 -2.80 12.44
N PHE A 220 1.80 -2.09 11.32
CA PHE A 220 3.05 -1.91 10.61
C PHE A 220 3.27 -0.46 10.21
N ASP A 221 4.52 -0.01 10.33
CA ASP A 221 5.02 1.21 9.72
C ASP A 221 5.29 0.95 8.24
N ILE A 222 4.73 1.79 7.37
CA ILE A 222 4.79 1.63 5.92
C ILE A 222 5.68 2.69 5.32
N SER A 223 6.64 2.23 4.53
CA SER A 223 7.73 2.99 3.91
C SER A 223 7.75 2.80 2.41
N MET A 224 8.64 3.50 1.74
CA MET A 224 9.08 3.17 0.39
C MET A 224 10.42 2.42 0.46
N GLY A 225 10.61 1.44 -0.41
CA GLY A 225 11.87 0.73 -0.56
C GLY A 225 12.64 1.19 -1.79
N VAL A 226 13.95 1.40 -1.62
CA VAL A 226 14.89 1.56 -2.73
C VAL A 226 15.91 0.42 -2.71
N ARG A 227 16.74 0.30 -3.75
CA ARG A 227 17.86 -0.66 -3.72
C ARG A 227 18.75 -0.39 -2.52
N ARG A 228 19.34 -1.44 -1.94
CA ARG A 228 20.15 -1.34 -0.72
C ARG A 228 21.36 -0.42 -0.84
N ASP A 229 21.90 -0.30 -2.03
CA ASP A 229 23.06 0.52 -2.37
C ASP A 229 22.70 1.95 -2.80
N ASP A 230 21.40 2.28 -2.88
CA ASP A 230 20.91 3.60 -3.29
C ASP A 230 20.51 4.48 -2.10
N ALA A 231 21.43 4.65 -1.15
CA ALA A 231 21.17 5.48 0.03
C ALA A 231 20.91 6.96 -0.34
N ALA A 232 21.51 7.45 -1.41
CA ALA A 232 21.31 8.83 -1.84
C ALA A 232 19.86 9.08 -2.30
N LEU A 233 19.26 8.17 -3.03
CA LEU A 233 17.84 8.27 -3.41
C LEU A 233 16.93 8.15 -2.20
N ARG A 234 17.21 7.18 -1.30
CA ARG A 234 16.46 7.03 -0.04
C ARG A 234 16.43 8.34 0.76
N ASP A 235 17.58 8.97 0.96
CA ASP A 235 17.68 10.16 1.79
C ASP A 235 16.98 11.37 1.14
N ARG A 236 17.00 11.47 -0.18
CA ARG A 236 16.21 12.45 -0.93
C ARG A 236 14.72 12.22 -0.76
N ILE A 237 14.26 10.96 -0.86
CA ILE A 237 12.84 10.62 -0.64
C ILE A 237 12.45 10.92 0.81
N ASN A 238 13.28 10.60 1.80
CA ASN A 238 13.02 10.92 3.22
C ASN A 238 12.73 12.41 3.41
N ALA A 239 13.55 13.29 2.82
CA ALA A 239 13.33 14.73 2.90
C ALA A 239 11.99 15.16 2.29
N VAL A 240 11.54 14.50 1.20
CA VAL A 240 10.22 14.76 0.60
C VAL A 240 9.10 14.26 1.52
N LEU A 241 9.20 13.01 2.01
CA LEU A 241 8.18 12.42 2.87
C LEU A 241 7.97 13.26 4.14
N ASP A 242 9.05 13.79 4.72
CA ASP A 242 8.98 14.66 5.90
C ASP A 242 8.30 16.01 5.59
N ARG A 243 8.56 16.60 4.45
CA ARG A 243 7.99 17.87 4.01
C ARG A 243 6.53 17.75 3.61
N GLU A 244 6.19 16.66 2.91
CA GLU A 244 4.87 16.43 2.32
C GLU A 244 3.91 15.65 3.22
N LYS A 245 4.22 15.46 4.50
CA LYS A 245 3.35 14.79 5.49
C LYS A 245 1.89 15.24 5.43
N PRO A 246 1.56 16.55 5.34
CA PRO A 246 0.16 16.98 5.28
C PRO A 246 -0.56 16.55 4.00
N ALA A 247 0.12 16.59 2.85
CA ALA A 247 -0.44 16.19 1.56
C ALA A 247 -0.64 14.67 1.51
N ILE A 248 0.34 13.89 1.99
CA ILE A 248 0.23 12.44 2.13
C ILE A 248 -0.94 12.06 3.04
N ALA A 249 -1.06 12.69 4.20
CA ALA A 249 -2.18 12.47 5.12
C ALA A 249 -3.54 12.80 4.48
N ALA A 250 -3.61 13.82 3.63
CA ALA A 250 -4.84 14.15 2.89
C ALA A 250 -5.19 13.05 1.87
N ILE A 251 -4.19 12.53 1.15
CA ILE A 251 -4.39 11.40 0.22
C ILE A 251 -4.91 10.18 0.99
N LEU A 252 -4.24 9.77 2.08
CA LEU A 252 -4.64 8.61 2.87
C LEU A 252 -6.07 8.73 3.42
N ARG A 253 -6.46 9.91 3.91
CA ARG A 253 -7.85 10.17 4.37
C ARG A 253 -8.87 10.03 3.24
N ALA A 254 -8.56 10.53 2.04
CA ALA A 254 -9.45 10.42 0.89
C ALA A 254 -9.71 8.96 0.47
N TYR A 255 -8.79 8.06 0.82
CA TYR A 255 -8.94 6.61 0.61
C TYR A 255 -9.42 5.85 1.85
N HIS A 256 -9.83 6.57 2.89
CA HIS A 256 -10.29 5.98 4.17
C HIS A 256 -9.28 5.02 4.80
N VAL A 257 -7.99 5.28 4.60
CA VAL A 257 -6.94 4.48 5.22
C VAL A 257 -6.96 4.69 6.74
N PRO A 258 -7.14 3.63 7.56
CA PRO A 258 -7.07 3.75 9.01
C PRO A 258 -5.61 3.93 9.42
N VAL A 259 -5.25 5.18 9.71
CA VAL A 259 -3.92 5.55 10.20
C VAL A 259 -3.94 5.54 11.71
N ILE A 260 -2.95 4.88 12.32
CA ILE A 260 -2.72 4.86 13.76
C ILE A 260 -1.45 5.63 14.09
N THR A 261 -1.34 6.09 15.35
CA THR A 261 -0.17 6.85 15.80
C THR A 261 1.10 5.99 15.68
N PRO A 262 2.19 6.51 15.12
CA PRO A 262 3.51 5.86 15.19
C PRO A 262 3.93 5.63 16.64
N ARG A 263 4.73 4.60 16.88
CA ARG A 263 5.37 4.38 18.19
C ARG A 263 6.50 5.32 18.43
#